data_4b5e79e873514f225263095c8272e9a6
#
_entry.id   4b5e79e873514f225263095c8272e9a6
#
_cell.length_a   1.000
_cell.length_b   1.000
_cell.length_c   1.000
_cell.angle_alpha   90.00
_cell.angle_beta   90.00
_cell.angle_gamma   90.00
#
_symmetry.space_group_name_H-M   'P 1'
#
loop_
_entity.id
_entity.type
_entity.pdbx_description
1 polymer ?
#
loop_
_entity_poly.entity_id
_entity_poly.type
_entity_poly.pdbx_seq_one_letter_code
_entity_poly.pdbx_strand_id
1 'polypeptide(L)'
;MAPEPGYASIVATSSYLPDTEVTNDQLRVRFSESAPTFVDKMEAASGIRSRWHAPSDWAASDLAKRAAEQALARAGRKAEELDLIILGTDSPDYITPATSVVLQSKLGAKNAGTFDVACACASFPTALANAAGLMATNPSLKTVLVVGVYMMRKLADPDDPMTFF
;
A
#
# COMPACT_ATOMS: atom_id res chain seq x y z
N MET A 1 14.71 -20.81 30.63
CA MET A 1 13.49 -20.00 30.71
C MET A 1 13.31 -19.41 29.32
N ALA A 2 12.21 -19.71 28.63
CA ALA A 2 11.92 -19.07 27.37
C ALA A 2 11.76 -17.55 27.65
N PRO A 3 12.28 -16.66 26.81
CA PRO A 3 12.03 -15.24 26.97
C PRO A 3 10.52 -14.99 26.92
N GLU A 4 10.03 -14.09 27.78
CA GLU A 4 8.64 -13.68 27.68
C GLU A 4 8.37 -13.11 26.28
N PRO A 5 7.20 -13.40 25.67
CA PRO A 5 6.90 -12.91 24.35
C PRO A 5 6.90 -11.38 24.35
N GLY A 6 7.76 -10.78 23.54
CA GLY A 6 7.76 -9.33 23.33
C GLY A 6 6.47 -8.91 22.61
N TYR A 7 5.83 -7.84 23.08
CA TYR A 7 4.68 -7.26 22.40
C TYR A 7 5.14 -6.20 21.42
N ALA A 8 4.65 -6.29 20.16
CA ALA A 8 4.78 -5.20 19.19
C ALA A 8 3.74 -4.11 19.49
N SER A 9 4.12 -2.85 19.32
CA SER A 9 3.20 -1.72 19.42
C SER A 9 3.25 -0.88 18.16
N ILE A 10 2.10 -0.32 17.77
CA ILE A 10 2.04 0.64 16.67
C ILE A 10 2.46 2.01 17.22
N VAL A 11 3.58 2.52 16.70
CA VAL A 11 4.16 3.80 17.13
C VAL A 11 3.58 4.98 16.35
N ALA A 12 3.36 4.79 15.05
CA ALA A 12 2.75 5.79 14.18
C ALA A 12 2.03 5.15 13.01
N THR A 13 1.07 5.88 12.46
CA THR A 13 0.36 5.53 11.24
C THR A 13 0.31 6.73 10.28
N SER A 14 0.24 6.47 8.99
CA SER A 14 0.03 7.48 7.97
C SER A 14 -0.72 6.90 6.78
N SER A 15 -1.18 7.77 5.90
CA SER A 15 -1.71 7.40 4.60
C SER A 15 -1.34 8.48 3.59
N TYR A 16 -1.29 8.10 2.32
CA TYR A 16 -1.05 9.04 1.23
C TYR A 16 -2.06 8.77 0.10
N LEU A 17 -2.66 9.82 -0.40
CA LEU A 17 -3.48 9.83 -1.60
C LEU A 17 -2.83 10.74 -2.63
N PRO A 18 -2.77 10.36 -3.92
CA PRO A 18 -2.28 11.24 -4.99
C PRO A 18 -3.17 12.49 -5.16
N ASP A 19 -2.68 13.47 -5.90
CA ASP A 19 -3.36 14.76 -6.04
C ASP A 19 -4.53 14.76 -7.05
N THR A 20 -4.57 13.77 -7.97
CA THR A 20 -5.60 13.72 -9.01
C THR A 20 -6.81 12.92 -8.53
N GLU A 21 -7.87 13.62 -8.15
CA GLU A 21 -9.16 13.02 -7.87
C GLU A 21 -9.94 12.76 -9.16
N VAL A 22 -10.56 11.59 -9.27
CA VAL A 22 -11.50 11.21 -10.32
C VAL A 22 -12.85 10.91 -9.69
N THR A 23 -13.86 11.71 -10.01
CA THR A 23 -15.21 11.60 -9.46
C THR A 23 -16.09 10.67 -10.29
N ASN A 24 -17.18 10.19 -9.70
CA ASN A 24 -18.17 9.42 -10.43
C ASN A 24 -18.87 10.25 -11.52
N ASP A 25 -18.99 11.57 -11.37
CA ASP A 25 -19.55 12.42 -12.42
C ASP A 25 -18.69 12.41 -13.68
N GLN A 26 -17.38 12.43 -13.54
CA GLN A 26 -16.46 12.27 -14.67
C GLN A 26 -16.58 10.88 -15.31
N LEU A 27 -16.79 9.82 -14.52
CA LEU A 27 -17.02 8.48 -15.05
C LEU A 27 -18.38 8.33 -15.74
N ARG A 28 -19.44 8.99 -15.24
CA ARG A 28 -20.76 9.03 -15.92
C ARG A 28 -20.64 9.63 -17.32
N VAL A 29 -19.87 10.72 -17.45
CA VAL A 29 -19.60 11.31 -18.77
C VAL A 29 -18.81 10.34 -19.64
N ARG A 30 -17.73 9.74 -19.11
CA ARG A 30 -16.87 8.82 -19.85
C ARG A 30 -17.62 7.60 -20.38
N PHE A 31 -18.48 7.00 -19.56
CA PHE A 31 -19.22 5.77 -19.89
C PHE A 31 -20.67 6.02 -20.32
N SER A 32 -21.02 7.26 -20.67
CA SER A 32 -22.40 7.64 -21.03
C SER A 32 -22.99 6.82 -22.19
N GLU A 33 -22.16 6.43 -23.16
CA GLU A 33 -22.59 5.64 -24.31
C GLU A 33 -22.45 4.13 -24.09
N SER A 34 -21.32 3.70 -23.50
CA SER A 34 -20.99 2.27 -23.36
C SER A 34 -21.72 1.60 -22.19
N ALA A 35 -21.93 2.33 -21.08
CA ALA A 35 -22.53 1.78 -19.88
C ALA A 35 -23.27 2.85 -19.03
N PRO A 36 -24.36 3.44 -19.52
CA PRO A 36 -24.98 4.66 -18.95
C PRO A 36 -25.48 4.54 -17.51
N THR A 37 -25.79 3.32 -17.03
CA THR A 37 -26.31 3.08 -15.67
C THR A 37 -25.28 2.39 -14.77
N PHE A 38 -24.08 2.09 -15.29
CA PHE A 38 -23.09 1.28 -14.55
C PHE A 38 -22.56 2.00 -13.32
N VAL A 39 -22.15 3.26 -13.48
CA VAL A 39 -21.57 4.06 -12.40
C VAL A 39 -22.55 4.24 -11.24
N ASP A 40 -23.83 4.49 -11.53
CA ASP A 40 -24.88 4.65 -10.52
C ASP A 40 -25.10 3.36 -9.73
N LYS A 41 -25.12 2.22 -10.42
CA LYS A 41 -25.27 0.91 -9.78
C LYS A 41 -24.08 0.60 -8.87
N MET A 42 -22.87 0.91 -9.33
CA MET A 42 -21.65 0.65 -8.56
C MET A 42 -21.53 1.61 -7.37
N GLU A 43 -21.91 2.89 -7.53
CA GLU A 43 -21.96 3.83 -6.42
C GLU A 43 -22.97 3.38 -5.36
N ALA A 44 -24.16 2.95 -5.77
CA ALA A 44 -25.18 2.45 -4.84
C ALA A 44 -24.74 1.19 -4.10
N ALA A 45 -23.97 0.29 -4.76
CA ALA A 45 -23.52 -0.97 -4.17
C ALA A 45 -22.30 -0.79 -3.26
N SER A 46 -21.35 0.10 -3.60
CA SER A 46 -20.06 0.23 -2.91
C SER A 46 -19.97 1.46 -2.00
N GLY A 47 -20.76 2.50 -2.25
CA GLY A 47 -20.64 3.81 -1.61
C GLY A 47 -19.42 4.63 -2.08
N ILE A 48 -18.65 4.14 -3.07
CA ILE A 48 -17.49 4.85 -3.61
C ILE A 48 -17.97 6.00 -4.50
N ARG A 49 -17.54 7.22 -4.19
CA ARG A 49 -17.91 8.44 -4.93
C ARG A 49 -16.77 9.02 -5.74
N SER A 50 -15.55 8.77 -5.33
CA SER A 50 -14.35 9.22 -6.01
C SER A 50 -13.17 8.28 -5.74
N ARG A 51 -12.13 8.38 -6.56
CA ARG A 51 -10.85 7.69 -6.43
C ARG A 51 -9.71 8.63 -6.80
N TRP A 52 -8.51 8.33 -6.34
CA TRP A 52 -7.32 9.13 -6.62
C TRP A 52 -6.37 8.36 -7.52
N HIS A 53 -5.89 9.04 -8.55
CA HIS A 53 -4.98 8.47 -9.52
C HIS A 53 -3.57 9.02 -9.32
N ALA A 54 -2.61 8.13 -9.18
CA ALA A 54 -1.20 8.50 -9.23
C ALA A 54 -0.78 8.93 -10.64
N PRO A 55 0.28 9.75 -10.78
CA PRO A 55 0.91 10.02 -12.06
C PRO A 55 1.23 8.74 -12.82
N SER A 56 1.18 8.78 -14.16
CA SER A 56 1.32 7.59 -15.01
C SER A 56 2.71 6.94 -14.93
N ASP A 57 3.72 7.72 -14.59
CA ASP A 57 5.12 7.31 -14.41
C ASP A 57 5.43 6.75 -13.01
N TRP A 58 4.47 6.82 -12.05
CA TRP A 58 4.66 6.27 -10.72
C TRP A 58 4.41 4.77 -10.67
N ALA A 59 5.16 4.10 -9.80
CA ALA A 59 4.96 2.72 -9.41
C ALA A 59 4.35 2.62 -8.00
N ALA A 60 3.96 1.42 -7.57
CA ALA A 60 3.41 1.20 -6.25
C ALA A 60 4.39 1.63 -5.14
N SER A 61 5.70 1.41 -5.35
CA SER A 61 6.73 1.86 -4.43
C SER A 61 6.82 3.39 -4.29
N ASP A 62 6.37 4.18 -5.28
CA ASP A 62 6.36 5.65 -5.17
C ASP A 62 5.26 6.14 -4.22
N LEU A 63 4.07 5.53 -4.30
CA LEU A 63 2.99 5.75 -3.34
C LEU A 63 3.39 5.29 -1.93
N ALA A 64 3.94 4.07 -1.84
CA ALA A 64 4.41 3.49 -0.59
C ALA A 64 5.45 4.38 0.09
N LYS A 65 6.40 4.93 -0.68
CA LYS A 65 7.42 5.86 -0.18
C LYS A 65 6.80 7.08 0.50
N ARG A 66 5.81 7.74 -0.15
CA ARG A 66 5.16 8.93 0.40
C ARG A 66 4.50 8.66 1.76
N ALA A 67 3.77 7.55 1.84
CA ALA A 67 3.16 7.14 3.10
C ALA A 67 4.22 6.78 4.15
N ALA A 68 5.25 6.02 3.78
CA ALA A 68 6.32 5.61 4.67
C ALA A 68 7.11 6.80 5.26
N GLU A 69 7.46 7.78 4.44
CA GLU A 69 8.15 9.01 4.89
C GLU A 69 7.32 9.78 5.93
N GLN A 70 6.00 9.87 5.73
CA GLN A 70 5.11 10.48 6.73
C GLN A 70 5.03 9.68 8.02
N ALA A 71 4.96 8.34 7.93
CA ALA A 71 4.93 7.48 9.11
C ALA A 71 6.22 7.60 9.93
N LEU A 72 7.38 7.57 9.26
CA LEU A 72 8.69 7.75 9.88
C LEU A 72 8.82 9.11 10.56
N ALA A 73 8.39 10.18 9.89
CA ALA A 73 8.39 11.52 10.46
C ALA A 73 7.53 11.61 11.72
N ARG A 74 6.32 11.03 11.69
CA ARG A 74 5.41 10.99 12.87
C ARG A 74 5.97 10.15 14.02
N ALA A 75 6.70 9.08 13.69
CA ALA A 75 7.36 8.22 14.68
C ALA A 75 8.64 8.85 15.26
N GLY A 76 9.16 9.94 14.67
CA GLY A 76 10.46 10.50 15.00
C GLY A 76 11.61 9.53 14.67
N ARG A 77 11.46 8.71 13.63
CA ARG A 77 12.41 7.68 13.20
C ARG A 77 13.02 7.99 11.85
N LYS A 78 14.26 7.54 11.66
CA LYS A 78 14.96 7.60 10.37
C LYS A 78 14.82 6.27 9.64
N ALA A 79 14.94 6.29 8.31
CA ALA A 79 14.85 5.07 7.51
C ALA A 79 15.97 4.06 7.83
N GLU A 80 17.15 4.53 8.23
CA GLU A 80 18.27 3.68 8.62
C GLU A 80 18.05 2.93 9.94
N GLU A 81 17.06 3.32 10.74
CA GLU A 81 16.65 2.65 11.97
C GLU A 81 15.67 1.50 11.74
N LEU A 82 15.23 1.30 10.48
CA LEU A 82 14.36 0.18 10.13
C LEU A 82 15.16 -1.13 10.08
N ASP A 83 14.66 -2.14 10.77
CA ASP A 83 15.19 -3.50 10.74
C ASP A 83 14.49 -4.37 9.68
N LEU A 84 13.21 -4.04 9.37
CA LEU A 84 12.41 -4.81 8.44
C LEU A 84 11.36 -3.93 7.76
N ILE A 85 11.12 -4.18 6.47
CA ILE A 85 10.01 -3.61 5.69
C ILE A 85 9.16 -4.76 5.17
N ILE A 86 7.86 -4.77 5.50
CA ILE A 86 6.88 -5.71 4.96
C ILE A 86 5.89 -4.92 4.13
N LEU A 87 5.78 -5.25 2.84
CA LEU A 87 4.91 -4.54 1.92
C LEU A 87 3.80 -5.45 1.41
N GLY A 88 2.54 -5.08 1.67
CA GLY A 88 1.36 -5.78 1.17
C GLY A 88 0.87 -5.17 -0.14
N THR A 89 0.90 -5.94 -1.24
CA THR A 89 0.39 -5.49 -2.55
C THR A 89 0.12 -6.67 -3.49
N ASP A 90 -0.86 -6.50 -4.38
CA ASP A 90 -1.05 -7.36 -5.57
C ASP A 90 -0.83 -6.57 -6.87
N SER A 91 -0.33 -5.34 -6.76
CA SER A 91 0.11 -4.51 -7.90
C SER A 91 1.60 -4.17 -7.78
N PRO A 92 2.49 -5.17 -7.80
CA PRO A 92 3.92 -4.95 -7.59
C PRO A 92 4.55 -4.12 -8.71
N ASP A 93 5.67 -3.47 -8.42
CA ASP A 93 6.43 -2.72 -9.44
C ASP A 93 6.96 -3.67 -10.51
N TYR A 94 7.45 -4.83 -10.08
CA TYR A 94 8.05 -5.88 -10.91
C TYR A 94 7.64 -7.26 -10.38
N ILE A 95 7.73 -8.28 -11.23
CA ILE A 95 7.64 -9.68 -10.78
C ILE A 95 8.82 -10.00 -9.85
N THR A 96 10.00 -9.46 -10.17
CA THR A 96 11.22 -9.51 -9.35
C THR A 96 12.12 -8.32 -9.76
N PRO A 97 12.79 -7.62 -8.80
CA PRO A 97 12.77 -7.86 -7.34
C PRO A 97 11.42 -7.52 -6.70
N ALA A 98 11.23 -7.92 -5.44
CA ALA A 98 10.06 -7.55 -4.64
C ALA A 98 9.93 -6.01 -4.52
N THR A 99 8.70 -5.51 -4.46
CA THR A 99 8.43 -4.06 -4.35
C THR A 99 8.98 -3.47 -3.05
N SER A 100 9.02 -4.25 -1.97
CA SER A 100 9.65 -3.85 -0.71
C SER A 100 11.16 -3.56 -0.84
N VAL A 101 11.87 -4.27 -1.72
CA VAL A 101 13.29 -3.99 -2.02
C VAL A 101 13.43 -2.65 -2.74
N VAL A 102 12.53 -2.35 -3.68
CA VAL A 102 12.51 -1.05 -4.36
C VAL A 102 12.20 0.08 -3.37
N LEU A 103 11.22 -0.14 -2.50
CA LEU A 103 10.88 0.82 -1.44
C LEU A 103 12.05 1.04 -0.47
N GLN A 104 12.72 -0.02 -0.05
CA GLN A 104 13.93 0.04 0.79
C GLN A 104 14.98 0.97 0.17
N SER A 105 15.27 0.77 -1.11
CA SER A 105 16.22 1.60 -1.87
C SER A 105 15.76 3.06 -1.93
N LYS A 106 14.48 3.30 -2.25
CA LYS A 106 13.90 4.65 -2.34
C LYS A 106 13.88 5.41 -1.02
N LEU A 107 13.78 4.71 0.11
CA LEU A 107 13.84 5.27 1.48
C LEU A 107 15.25 5.45 2.00
N GLY A 108 16.24 4.77 1.41
CA GLY A 108 17.59 4.69 1.98
C GLY A 108 17.67 3.81 3.22
N ALA A 109 16.76 2.87 3.42
CA ALA A 109 16.67 1.98 4.58
C ALA A 109 17.68 0.82 4.50
N LYS A 110 18.97 1.14 4.48
CA LYS A 110 20.08 0.22 4.15
C LYS A 110 20.18 -0.99 5.08
N ASN A 111 19.67 -0.89 6.30
CA ASN A 111 19.78 -1.93 7.32
C ASN A 111 18.57 -2.87 7.35
N ALA A 112 17.48 -2.53 6.67
CA ALA A 112 16.25 -3.28 6.74
C ALA A 112 16.29 -4.57 5.89
N GLY A 113 15.84 -5.68 6.45
CA GLY A 113 15.37 -6.82 5.64
C GLY A 113 14.05 -6.46 4.93
N THR A 114 13.66 -7.21 3.88
CA THR A 114 12.44 -6.89 3.14
C THR A 114 11.74 -8.14 2.60
N PHE A 115 10.41 -8.13 2.56
CA PHE A 115 9.61 -9.05 1.75
C PHE A 115 8.23 -8.48 1.46
N ASP A 116 7.59 -9.01 0.40
CA ASP A 116 6.22 -8.66 0.02
C ASP A 116 5.24 -9.71 0.51
N VAL A 117 4.00 -9.28 0.75
CA VAL A 117 2.83 -10.12 1.05
C VAL A 117 1.78 -9.86 -0.02
N ALA A 118 1.35 -10.91 -0.72
CA ALA A 118 0.33 -10.85 -1.76
C ALA A 118 -0.83 -11.78 -1.42
N CYS A 119 -1.85 -11.26 -0.78
CA CYS A 119 -3.09 -11.98 -0.45
C CYS A 119 -4.32 -11.06 -0.54
N ALA A 120 -4.40 -10.31 -1.63
CA ALA A 120 -5.49 -9.40 -1.96
C ALA A 120 -5.82 -8.43 -0.79
N CYS A 121 -7.08 -8.23 -0.49
CA CYS A 121 -7.53 -7.32 0.59
C CYS A 121 -6.97 -7.67 1.98
N ALA A 122 -6.48 -8.91 2.18
CA ALA A 122 -5.88 -9.35 3.42
C ALA A 122 -4.36 -9.07 3.50
N SER A 123 -3.73 -8.49 2.46
CA SER A 123 -2.27 -8.28 2.44
C SER A 123 -1.79 -7.42 3.61
N PHE A 124 -2.43 -6.29 3.90
CA PHE A 124 -2.03 -5.41 4.99
C PHE A 124 -2.22 -6.01 6.39
N PRO A 125 -3.39 -6.57 6.75
CA PRO A 125 -3.55 -7.23 8.06
C PRO A 125 -2.64 -8.44 8.21
N THR A 126 -2.37 -9.21 7.14
CA THR A 126 -1.41 -10.31 7.16
C THR A 126 0.01 -9.80 7.40
N ALA A 127 0.42 -8.72 6.74
CA ALA A 127 1.72 -8.09 6.96
C ALA A 127 1.88 -7.61 8.42
N LEU A 128 0.83 -7.03 9.03
CA LEU A 128 0.83 -6.64 10.44
C LEU A 128 0.98 -7.86 11.37
N ALA A 129 0.26 -8.95 11.10
CA ALA A 129 0.37 -10.18 11.89
C ALA A 129 1.78 -10.78 11.79
N ASN A 130 2.36 -10.80 10.58
CA ASN A 130 3.75 -11.24 10.38
C ASN A 130 4.74 -10.36 11.15
N ALA A 131 4.59 -9.03 11.08
CA ALA A 131 5.44 -8.11 11.83
C ALA A 131 5.40 -8.40 13.33
N ALA A 132 4.21 -8.53 13.91
CA ALA A 132 4.03 -8.83 15.32
C ALA A 132 4.65 -10.18 15.72
N GLY A 133 4.40 -11.23 14.92
CA GLY A 133 4.97 -12.56 15.17
C GLY A 133 6.50 -12.59 15.08
N LEU A 134 7.07 -11.94 14.07
CA LEU A 134 8.52 -11.84 13.89
C LEU A 134 9.18 -11.04 15.01
N MET A 135 8.61 -9.92 15.43
CA MET A 135 9.13 -9.14 16.56
C MET A 135 9.05 -9.90 17.88
N ALA A 136 7.99 -10.68 18.11
CA ALA A 136 7.83 -11.51 19.30
C ALA A 136 8.88 -12.64 19.39
N THR A 137 9.32 -13.17 18.25
CA THR A 137 10.24 -14.31 18.16
C THR A 137 11.69 -13.91 17.90
N ASN A 138 11.92 -12.70 17.40
CA ASN A 138 13.27 -12.18 17.10
C ASN A 138 13.52 -10.85 17.82
N PRO A 139 14.22 -10.87 18.97
CA PRO A 139 14.50 -9.67 19.75
C PRO A 139 15.40 -8.63 19.06
N SER A 140 16.04 -8.98 17.94
CA SER A 140 16.84 -8.03 17.16
C SER A 140 16.00 -7.07 16.33
N LEU A 141 14.76 -7.45 16.01
CA LEU A 141 13.82 -6.59 15.28
C LEU A 141 13.18 -5.59 16.25
N LYS A 142 13.57 -4.32 16.15
CA LYS A 142 13.11 -3.22 17.01
C LYS A 142 12.12 -2.30 16.30
N THR A 143 12.36 -2.05 15.00
CA THR A 143 11.57 -1.12 14.22
C THR A 143 11.19 -1.76 12.88
N VAL A 144 9.90 -2.03 12.72
CA VAL A 144 9.35 -2.65 11.51
C VAL A 144 8.39 -1.68 10.83
N LEU A 145 8.60 -1.47 9.54
CA LEU A 145 7.68 -0.71 8.69
C LEU A 145 6.74 -1.68 7.96
N VAL A 146 5.44 -1.50 8.15
CA VAL A 146 4.41 -2.25 7.41
C VAL A 146 3.69 -1.29 6.48
N VAL A 147 3.65 -1.61 5.20
CA VAL A 147 3.00 -0.78 4.16
C VAL A 147 1.99 -1.60 3.39
N GLY A 148 0.79 -1.08 3.21
CA GLY A 148 -0.18 -1.58 2.24
C GLY A 148 -0.29 -0.58 1.09
N VAL A 149 -0.16 -1.03 -0.15
CA VAL A 149 -0.28 -0.18 -1.34
C VAL A 149 -0.98 -0.91 -2.48
N TYR A 150 -1.84 -0.18 -3.19
CA TYR A 150 -2.58 -0.73 -4.32
C TYR A 150 -2.66 0.29 -5.44
N MET A 151 -2.32 -0.12 -6.66
CA MET A 151 -2.42 0.69 -7.88
C MET A 151 -3.24 -0.03 -8.95
N MET A 152 -4.51 -0.31 -8.64
CA MET A 152 -5.42 -1.07 -9.51
C MET A 152 -5.56 -0.46 -10.91
N ARG A 153 -5.47 0.86 -11.03
CA ARG A 153 -5.55 1.52 -12.33
C ARG A 153 -4.52 1.01 -13.35
N LYS A 154 -3.36 0.52 -12.89
CA LYS A 154 -2.36 -0.07 -13.81
C LYS A 154 -2.78 -1.41 -14.40
N LEU A 155 -3.73 -2.08 -13.76
CA LEU A 155 -4.28 -3.37 -14.17
C LEU A 155 -5.65 -3.22 -14.84
N ALA A 156 -6.27 -2.04 -14.74
CA ALA A 156 -7.59 -1.75 -15.29
C ALA A 156 -7.47 -1.19 -16.70
N ASP A 157 -8.34 -1.64 -17.59
CA ASP A 157 -8.57 -0.99 -18.88
C ASP A 157 -9.41 0.28 -18.65
N PRO A 158 -8.89 1.46 -18.99
CA PRO A 158 -9.60 2.70 -18.75
C PRO A 158 -10.89 2.83 -19.57
N ASP A 159 -11.06 2.05 -20.65
CA ASP A 159 -12.22 2.09 -21.52
C ASP A 159 -13.24 0.98 -21.21
N ASP A 160 -12.89 0.03 -20.36
CA ASP A 160 -13.80 -1.00 -19.86
C ASP A 160 -14.33 -0.62 -18.46
N PRO A 161 -15.64 -0.25 -18.34
CA PRO A 161 -16.23 0.11 -17.06
C PRO A 161 -16.16 -1.02 -16.02
N MET A 162 -16.11 -2.30 -16.43
CA MET A 162 -16.08 -3.44 -15.52
C MET A 162 -14.73 -3.61 -14.81
N THR A 163 -13.64 -3.17 -15.44
CA THR A 163 -12.29 -3.24 -14.83
C THR A 163 -11.89 -1.93 -14.18
N PHE A 164 -12.56 -0.82 -14.50
CA PHE A 164 -12.17 0.52 -14.05
C PHE A 164 -12.76 0.91 -12.70
N PHE A 165 -13.90 0.34 -12.28
CA PHE A 165 -14.62 0.73 -11.05
C PHE A 165 -14.14 -0.08 -9.80
#